data_79e55ec7036ff02e95295d6e25622e80
#
_entry.id   79e55ec7036ff02e95295d6e25622e80
#
_cell.length_a   1.000
_cell.length_b   1.000
_cell.length_c   1.000
_cell.angle_alpha   90.00
_cell.angle_beta   90.00
_cell.angle_gamma   90.00
#
_symmetry.space_group_name_H-M   'P 1'
#
loop_
_entity.id
_entity.type
_entity.pdbx_description
1 polymer ?
#
loop_
_entity_poly.entity_id
_entity_poly.type
_entity_poly.pdbx_seq_one_letter_code
_entity_poly.pdbx_strand_id
1 'polypeptide(L)'
;EIHLHPMDIKLSEEGYARGEEARAWYAKSRGPVRNPEATEEELLALVQKNGPVRRIPMEGGTVFELGGRTIEVIHTPGHSLGSVCLLDRENRLLFTGDMCNDSLLLNCGDSSSTVKVYNESMRRLWAREKEFDFICLGHDALDKADKTMITDYIEATDLLLSGQAHGEKGRNALHGGTGYKYKRVLIWYEPERLV
;
A
#
# COMPACT_ATOMS: atom_id res chain seq x y z
N GLU A 1 9.66 11.40 14.60
CA GLU A 1 9.63 11.91 13.21
C GLU A 1 9.16 10.81 12.28
N ILE A 2 8.41 11.17 11.23
CA ILE A 2 8.01 10.28 10.15
C ILE A 2 8.35 10.95 8.82
N HIS A 3 8.89 10.18 7.89
CA HIS A 3 9.12 10.62 6.51
C HIS A 3 7.98 10.13 5.64
N LEU A 4 7.39 11.01 4.82
CA LEU A 4 6.31 10.67 3.92
C LEU A 4 6.29 11.61 2.71
N HIS A 5 5.71 11.11 1.62
CA HIS A 5 5.56 11.91 0.41
C HIS A 5 4.61 13.09 0.66
N PRO A 6 4.87 14.30 0.10
CA PRO A 6 4.03 15.47 0.29
C PRO A 6 2.53 15.25 0.01
N MET A 7 2.20 14.42 -0.97
CA MET A 7 0.81 14.10 -1.32
C MET A 7 0.04 13.36 -0.22
N ASP A 8 0.73 12.70 0.71
CA ASP A 8 0.11 11.98 1.83
C ASP A 8 0.15 12.76 3.17
N ILE A 9 0.76 13.95 3.19
CA ILE A 9 0.83 14.76 4.42
C ILE A 9 -0.57 15.07 4.95
N LYS A 10 -1.45 15.57 4.08
CA LYS A 10 -2.85 15.88 4.46
C LYS A 10 -3.59 14.65 4.97
N LEU A 11 -3.47 13.51 4.28
CA LEU A 11 -4.08 12.24 4.70
C LEU A 11 -3.57 11.80 6.08
N SER A 12 -2.26 11.94 6.31
CA SER A 12 -1.64 11.68 7.60
C SER A 12 -2.14 12.62 8.71
N GLU A 13 -2.35 13.90 8.40
CA GLU A 13 -2.89 14.88 9.35
C GLU A 13 -4.34 14.60 9.72
N GLU A 14 -5.17 14.28 8.74
CA GLU A 14 -6.56 13.88 8.95
C GLU A 14 -6.67 12.59 9.76
N GLY A 15 -5.83 11.59 9.47
CA GLY A 15 -5.74 10.35 10.25
C GLY A 15 -5.30 10.60 11.69
N TYR A 16 -4.34 11.50 11.88
CA TYR A 16 -3.88 11.91 13.21
C TYR A 16 -4.96 12.69 13.98
N ALA A 17 -5.69 13.59 13.32
CA ALA A 17 -6.76 14.38 13.93
C ALA A 17 -7.92 13.51 14.45
N ARG A 18 -8.25 12.41 13.74
CA ARG A 18 -9.23 11.40 14.22
C ARG A 18 -8.74 10.62 15.44
N GLY A 19 -7.44 10.59 15.66
CA GLY A 19 -6.78 10.15 16.89
C GLY A 19 -7.25 8.82 17.46
N GLU A 20 -7.65 8.84 18.72
CA GLU A 20 -8.10 7.65 19.46
C GLU A 20 -9.33 6.99 18.83
N GLU A 21 -10.24 7.77 18.26
CA GLU A 21 -11.47 7.25 17.63
C GLU A 21 -11.14 6.34 16.44
N ALA A 22 -10.23 6.75 15.56
CA ALA A 22 -9.82 5.94 14.43
C ALA A 22 -9.14 4.64 14.85
N ARG A 23 -8.30 4.71 15.89
CA ARG A 23 -7.64 3.51 16.42
C ARG A 23 -8.60 2.58 17.15
N ALA A 24 -9.54 3.14 17.91
CA ALA A 24 -10.59 2.35 18.55
C ALA A 24 -11.46 1.64 17.52
N TRP A 25 -11.84 2.35 16.44
CA TRP A 25 -12.55 1.72 15.32
C TRP A 25 -11.72 0.58 14.70
N TYR A 26 -10.42 0.80 14.48
CA TYR A 26 -9.54 -0.23 13.92
C TYR A 26 -9.40 -1.43 14.87
N ALA A 27 -9.21 -1.19 16.16
CA ALA A 27 -9.13 -2.24 17.17
C ALA A 27 -10.40 -3.10 17.20
N LYS A 28 -11.59 -2.48 17.15
CA LYS A 28 -12.88 -3.18 17.10
C LYS A 28 -13.09 -3.97 15.82
N SER A 29 -12.74 -3.40 14.68
CA SER A 29 -13.00 -4.01 13.37
C SER A 29 -11.99 -5.09 12.97
N ARG A 30 -10.72 -4.95 13.35
CA ARG A 30 -9.62 -5.83 12.95
C ARG A 30 -9.06 -6.69 14.07
N GLY A 31 -9.19 -6.22 15.31
CA GLY A 31 -8.69 -6.92 16.49
C GLY A 31 -9.22 -8.35 16.60
N PRO A 32 -10.54 -8.60 16.50
CA PRO A 32 -11.10 -9.96 16.58
C PRO A 32 -10.63 -10.91 15.47
N VAL A 33 -10.25 -10.37 14.31
CA VAL A 33 -9.71 -11.19 13.20
C VAL A 33 -8.26 -11.58 13.48
N ARG A 34 -7.47 -10.68 14.07
CA ARG A 34 -6.04 -10.89 14.34
C ARG A 34 -5.76 -11.57 15.67
N ASN A 35 -6.62 -11.36 16.63
CA ASN A 35 -6.55 -11.94 17.96
C ASN A 35 -7.95 -12.37 18.43
N PRO A 36 -8.44 -13.55 17.97
CA PRO A 36 -9.78 -14.04 18.28
C PRO A 36 -10.04 -14.28 19.77
N GLU A 37 -8.98 -14.50 20.54
CA GLU A 37 -9.06 -14.75 21.99
C GLU A 37 -9.21 -13.47 22.83
N ALA A 38 -8.90 -12.30 22.25
CA ALA A 38 -8.96 -11.04 22.97
C ALA A 38 -10.39 -10.47 23.00
N THR A 39 -10.80 -9.99 24.17
CA THR A 39 -12.05 -9.25 24.34
C THR A 39 -11.95 -7.85 23.72
N GLU A 40 -13.09 -7.24 23.39
CA GLU A 40 -13.11 -5.84 22.90
C GLU A 40 -12.48 -4.87 23.93
N GLU A 41 -12.71 -5.10 25.23
CA GLU A 41 -12.14 -4.28 26.30
C GLU A 41 -10.61 -4.34 26.31
N GLU A 42 -10.02 -5.54 26.19
CA GLU A 42 -8.57 -5.72 26.09
C GLU A 42 -7.99 -5.05 24.84
N LEU A 43 -8.66 -5.16 23.70
CA LEU A 43 -8.24 -4.52 22.45
C LEU A 43 -8.28 -2.99 22.55
N LEU A 44 -9.33 -2.44 23.19
CA LEU A 44 -9.47 -0.99 23.40
C LEU A 44 -8.47 -0.45 24.43
N ALA A 45 -8.09 -1.23 25.43
CA ALA A 45 -7.07 -0.86 26.39
C ALA A 45 -5.68 -0.64 25.76
N LEU A 46 -5.43 -1.23 24.58
CA LEU A 46 -4.19 -1.02 23.81
C LEU A 46 -4.19 0.30 23.03
N VAL A 47 -5.34 0.98 22.90
CA VAL A 47 -5.44 2.24 22.17
C VAL A 47 -4.80 3.37 22.98
N GLN A 48 -3.69 3.89 22.46
CA GLN A 48 -2.92 4.95 23.12
C GLN A 48 -3.23 6.33 22.54
N LYS A 49 -3.01 7.39 23.32
CA LYS A 49 -3.06 8.76 22.83
C LYS A 49 -1.96 9.02 21.79
N ASN A 50 -2.29 9.87 20.81
CA ASN A 50 -1.27 10.35 19.87
C ASN A 50 -0.21 11.17 20.61
N GLY A 51 1.05 10.82 20.43
CA GLY A 51 2.17 11.71 20.75
C GLY A 51 2.40 12.74 19.63
N PRO A 52 3.24 13.75 19.86
CA PRO A 52 3.57 14.74 18.82
C PRO A 52 4.26 14.04 17.62
N VAL A 53 3.82 14.38 16.41
CA VAL A 53 4.36 13.83 15.17
C VAL A 53 4.92 14.95 14.31
N ARG A 54 6.23 14.90 14.03
CA ARG A 54 6.88 15.75 13.04
C ARG A 54 6.92 15.01 11.70
N ARG A 55 6.30 15.59 10.68
CA ARG A 55 6.26 15.06 9.33
C ARG A 55 7.37 15.70 8.51
N ILE A 56 8.22 14.87 7.93
CA ILE A 56 9.35 15.29 7.10
C ILE A 56 9.03 14.88 5.67
N PRO A 57 8.89 15.85 4.73
CA PRO A 57 8.65 15.52 3.34
C PRO A 57 9.80 14.69 2.75
N MET A 58 9.47 13.66 1.97
CA MET A 58 10.41 12.92 1.13
C MET A 58 9.79 12.70 -0.25
N GLU A 59 10.57 12.88 -1.28
CA GLU A 59 10.14 12.71 -2.66
C GLU A 59 10.87 11.55 -3.33
N GLY A 60 10.39 11.13 -4.50
CA GLY A 60 11.11 10.18 -5.33
C GLY A 60 12.53 10.67 -5.65
N GLY A 61 13.52 9.79 -5.55
CA GLY A 61 14.93 10.11 -5.66
C GLY A 61 15.62 10.52 -4.35
N THR A 62 14.87 10.71 -3.24
CA THR A 62 15.50 10.83 -1.91
C THR A 62 16.29 9.57 -1.58
N VAL A 63 17.50 9.75 -1.04
CA VAL A 63 18.37 8.65 -0.60
C VAL A 63 18.68 8.81 0.88
N PHE A 64 18.49 7.73 1.63
CA PHE A 64 18.86 7.64 3.04
C PHE A 64 20.17 6.87 3.16
N GLU A 65 21.18 7.51 3.74
CA GLU A 65 22.47 6.92 4.05
C GLU A 65 22.44 6.28 5.45
N LEU A 66 22.58 4.98 5.54
CA LEU A 66 22.45 4.21 6.77
C LEU A 66 23.81 3.59 7.24
N GLY A 67 24.92 4.24 6.94
CA GLY A 67 26.24 3.78 7.38
C GLY A 67 26.72 2.51 6.65
N GLY A 68 26.94 2.63 5.35
CA GLY A 68 27.39 1.52 4.48
C GLY A 68 26.24 0.81 3.74
N ARG A 69 25.04 1.37 3.82
CA ARG A 69 23.86 0.92 3.12
C ARG A 69 23.03 2.13 2.72
N THR A 70 22.46 2.11 1.53
CA THR A 70 21.61 3.18 1.02
C THR A 70 20.22 2.70 0.72
N ILE A 71 19.22 3.53 1.00
CA ILE A 71 17.82 3.27 0.66
C ILE A 71 17.33 4.39 -0.25
N GLU A 72 16.98 4.06 -1.48
CA GLU A 72 16.40 5.01 -2.44
C GLU A 72 14.88 4.99 -2.37
N VAL A 73 14.27 6.18 -2.33
CA VAL A 73 12.82 6.36 -2.41
C VAL A 73 12.37 6.41 -3.86
N ILE A 74 11.41 5.57 -4.24
CA ILE A 74 10.78 5.55 -5.56
C ILE A 74 9.31 5.93 -5.38
N HIS A 75 8.89 7.08 -5.93
CA HIS A 75 7.49 7.49 -5.88
C HIS A 75 6.65 6.61 -6.82
N THR A 76 5.66 5.93 -6.23
CA THR A 76 4.81 4.93 -6.88
C THR A 76 3.35 5.17 -6.49
N PRO A 77 2.70 6.23 -7.01
CA PRO A 77 1.29 6.49 -6.71
C PRO A 77 0.42 5.28 -7.07
N GLY A 78 -0.45 4.90 -6.14
CA GLY A 78 -1.28 3.71 -6.24
C GLY A 78 -2.26 3.63 -5.09
N HIS A 79 -1.97 2.79 -4.09
CA HIS A 79 -2.79 2.65 -2.88
C HIS A 79 -3.08 4.01 -2.22
N SER A 80 -2.07 4.86 -2.12
CA SER A 80 -2.25 6.30 -1.90
C SER A 80 -1.54 7.10 -2.99
N LEU A 81 -1.87 8.39 -3.12
CA LEU A 81 -1.22 9.28 -4.08
C LEU A 81 0.25 9.51 -3.75
N GLY A 82 0.61 9.44 -2.47
CA GLY A 82 1.98 9.58 -1.97
C GLY A 82 2.69 8.25 -1.70
N SER A 83 2.14 7.11 -2.15
CA SER A 83 2.80 5.81 -1.98
C SER A 83 4.21 5.81 -2.54
N VAL A 84 5.13 5.22 -1.80
CA VAL A 84 6.53 5.04 -2.21
C VAL A 84 6.97 3.59 -2.03
N CYS A 85 7.88 3.15 -2.89
CA CYS A 85 8.67 1.95 -2.67
C CYS A 85 10.09 2.36 -2.25
N LEU A 86 10.73 1.51 -1.45
CA LEU A 86 12.09 1.75 -0.96
C LEU A 86 13.03 0.70 -1.54
N LEU A 87 14.03 1.13 -2.28
CA LEU A 87 15.00 0.24 -2.92
C LEU A 87 16.29 0.17 -2.12
N ASP A 88 16.63 -1.03 -1.69
CA ASP A 88 17.89 -1.42 -1.09
C ASP A 88 18.72 -2.18 -2.13
N ARG A 89 19.60 -1.49 -2.82
CA ARG A 89 20.43 -2.09 -3.87
C ARG A 89 21.45 -3.07 -3.34
N GLU A 90 22.04 -2.77 -2.20
CA GLU A 90 23.10 -3.60 -1.61
C GLU A 90 22.57 -5.00 -1.24
N ASN A 91 21.32 -5.08 -0.75
CA ASN A 91 20.67 -6.35 -0.41
C ASN A 91 19.71 -6.85 -1.50
N ARG A 92 19.58 -6.13 -2.61
CA ARG A 92 18.72 -6.47 -3.74
C ARG A 92 17.27 -6.69 -3.33
N LEU A 93 16.74 -5.77 -2.48
CA LEU A 93 15.37 -5.79 -1.95
C LEU A 93 14.61 -4.55 -2.37
N LEU A 94 13.33 -4.73 -2.71
CA LEU A 94 12.39 -3.64 -2.90
C LEU A 94 11.27 -3.74 -1.86
N PHE A 95 11.20 -2.79 -0.95
CA PHE A 95 10.09 -2.68 0.00
C PHE A 95 8.93 -1.97 -0.70
N THR A 96 7.84 -2.67 -0.89
CA THR A 96 6.70 -2.19 -1.69
C THR A 96 5.56 -1.60 -0.85
N GLY A 97 5.59 -1.82 0.47
CA GLY A 97 4.46 -1.42 1.32
C GLY A 97 3.15 -1.96 0.75
N ASP A 98 2.12 -1.12 0.71
CA ASP A 98 0.79 -1.48 0.22
C ASP A 98 0.65 -1.45 -1.31
N MET A 99 1.76 -1.22 -2.04
CA MET A 99 1.74 -1.25 -3.51
C MET A 99 1.69 -2.66 -4.10
N CYS A 100 2.26 -3.64 -3.38
CA CYS A 100 2.19 -5.05 -3.75
C CYS A 100 1.84 -5.86 -2.49
N ASN A 101 0.61 -6.33 -2.40
CA ASN A 101 0.10 -7.25 -1.39
C ASN A 101 -0.76 -8.28 -2.10
N ASP A 102 -1.26 -9.30 -1.42
CA ASP A 102 -2.23 -10.24 -1.99
C ASP A 102 -3.55 -9.54 -2.39
N SER A 103 -3.85 -8.40 -1.75
CA SER A 103 -5.06 -7.62 -1.97
C SER A 103 -4.76 -6.11 -1.97
N LEU A 104 -4.65 -5.54 -3.17
CA LEU A 104 -4.44 -4.11 -3.39
C LEU A 104 -5.76 -3.34 -3.30
N LEU A 105 -5.75 -2.21 -2.61
CA LEU A 105 -6.87 -1.27 -2.55
C LEU A 105 -6.57 -0.03 -3.40
N LEU A 106 -7.29 0.15 -4.50
CA LEU A 106 -7.36 1.37 -5.32
C LEU A 106 -8.76 2.01 -5.24
N ASN A 107 -9.54 1.70 -4.22
CA ASN A 107 -10.90 2.16 -4.03
C ASN A 107 -11.09 2.98 -2.75
N CYS A 108 -10.10 3.82 -2.43
CA CYS A 108 -10.14 4.76 -1.31
C CYS A 108 -10.47 6.20 -1.76
N GLY A 109 -11.29 6.34 -2.79
CA GLY A 109 -11.67 7.64 -3.34
C GLY A 109 -10.48 8.47 -3.79
N ASP A 110 -10.49 9.77 -3.52
CA ASP A 110 -9.42 10.69 -3.92
C ASP A 110 -8.06 10.44 -3.24
N SER A 111 -8.01 9.56 -2.25
CA SER A 111 -6.75 9.16 -1.61
C SER A 111 -5.97 8.12 -2.42
N SER A 112 -6.65 7.32 -3.25
CA SER A 112 -6.01 6.35 -4.15
C SER A 112 -5.84 6.90 -5.57
N SER A 113 -4.88 6.36 -6.31
CA SER A 113 -4.74 6.66 -7.73
C SER A 113 -5.77 5.92 -8.58
N THR A 114 -5.84 6.28 -9.87
CA THR A 114 -6.56 5.49 -10.87
C THR A 114 -5.80 4.19 -11.19
N VAL A 115 -6.50 3.22 -11.79
CA VAL A 115 -5.87 1.96 -12.23
C VAL A 115 -4.74 2.22 -13.23
N LYS A 116 -4.91 3.20 -14.13
CA LYS A 116 -3.89 3.61 -15.10
C LYS A 116 -2.62 4.12 -14.43
N VAL A 117 -2.74 5.05 -13.49
CA VAL A 117 -1.59 5.61 -12.77
C VAL A 117 -0.86 4.53 -11.96
N TYR A 118 -1.61 3.61 -11.34
CA TYR A 118 -1.02 2.45 -10.67
C TYR A 118 -0.26 1.54 -11.65
N ASN A 119 -0.84 1.22 -12.81
CA ASN A 119 -0.18 0.42 -13.85
C ASN A 119 1.15 1.08 -14.29
N GLU A 120 1.15 2.39 -14.52
CA GLU A 120 2.35 3.14 -14.85
C GLU A 120 3.41 3.07 -13.73
N SER A 121 2.99 3.11 -12.46
CA SER A 121 3.88 2.93 -11.32
C SER A 121 4.53 1.54 -11.31
N MET A 122 3.73 0.49 -11.53
CA MET A 122 4.24 -0.90 -11.60
C MET A 122 5.21 -1.09 -12.76
N ARG A 123 4.93 -0.50 -13.94
CA ARG A 123 5.84 -0.53 -15.09
C ARG A 123 7.16 0.18 -14.82
N ARG A 124 7.14 1.33 -14.11
CA ARG A 124 8.39 2.00 -13.69
C ARG A 124 9.22 1.15 -12.73
N LEU A 125 8.59 0.45 -11.80
CA LEU A 125 9.28 -0.50 -10.92
C LEU A 125 9.87 -1.67 -11.71
N TRP A 126 9.08 -2.26 -12.61
CA TRP A 126 9.54 -3.39 -13.43
C TRP A 126 10.69 -3.02 -14.38
N ALA A 127 10.74 -1.81 -14.89
CA ALA A 127 11.87 -1.33 -15.69
C ALA A 127 13.20 -1.35 -14.92
N ARG A 128 13.14 -1.42 -13.59
CA ARG A 128 14.28 -1.51 -12.68
C ARG A 128 14.47 -2.92 -12.08
N GLU A 129 13.84 -3.94 -12.63
CA GLU A 129 13.80 -5.31 -12.08
C GLU A 129 15.19 -5.94 -11.85
N LYS A 130 16.20 -5.47 -12.56
CA LYS A 130 17.60 -5.94 -12.39
C LYS A 130 18.27 -5.43 -11.11
N GLU A 131 17.68 -4.43 -10.45
CA GLU A 131 18.25 -3.83 -9.24
C GLU A 131 17.83 -4.57 -7.96
N PHE A 132 16.82 -5.46 -8.03
CA PHE A 132 16.34 -6.24 -6.89
C PHE A 132 15.95 -7.67 -7.30
N ASP A 133 15.97 -8.60 -6.34
CA ASP A 133 15.60 -10.00 -6.55
C ASP A 133 14.29 -10.36 -5.87
N PHE A 134 13.97 -9.68 -4.76
CA PHE A 134 12.77 -9.92 -3.97
C PHE A 134 12.04 -8.62 -3.67
N ILE A 135 10.73 -8.74 -3.43
CA ILE A 135 9.92 -7.66 -2.88
C ILE A 135 9.54 -7.98 -1.43
N CYS A 136 9.50 -6.95 -0.57
CA CYS A 136 9.04 -7.04 0.81
C CYS A 136 7.68 -6.34 0.89
N LEU A 137 6.65 -7.10 1.25
CA LEU A 137 5.26 -6.63 1.28
C LEU A 137 4.99 -5.85 2.58
N GLY A 138 3.96 -4.98 2.57
CA GLY A 138 3.57 -4.22 3.75
C GLY A 138 2.70 -5.00 4.74
N HIS A 139 1.95 -5.96 4.24
CA HIS A 139 1.09 -6.89 4.97
C HIS A 139 1.48 -8.32 4.61
N ASP A 140 0.66 -9.29 4.92
CA ASP A 140 0.82 -10.71 4.60
C ASP A 140 1.93 -11.44 5.38
N ALA A 141 1.85 -12.75 5.39
CA ALA A 141 2.71 -13.61 6.19
C ALA A 141 4.12 -13.83 5.59
N LEU A 142 4.37 -13.29 4.40
CA LEU A 142 5.64 -13.50 3.70
C LEU A 142 6.56 -12.31 3.90
N ASP A 143 7.71 -12.54 4.55
CA ASP A 143 8.75 -11.54 4.68
C ASP A 143 9.31 -11.09 3.31
N LYS A 144 9.30 -12.01 2.34
CA LYS A 144 9.78 -11.79 0.97
C LYS A 144 8.88 -12.51 -0.03
N ALA A 145 8.56 -11.84 -1.12
CA ALA A 145 7.83 -12.40 -2.24
C ALA A 145 8.67 -12.34 -3.52
N ASP A 146 8.30 -13.19 -4.48
CA ASP A 146 8.90 -13.16 -5.82
C ASP A 146 8.52 -11.87 -6.54
N LYS A 147 9.51 -11.17 -7.08
CA LYS A 147 9.34 -9.89 -7.79
C LYS A 147 8.38 -9.96 -8.99
N THR A 148 8.13 -11.15 -9.55
CA THR A 148 7.17 -11.32 -10.65
C THR A 148 5.72 -11.03 -10.23
N MET A 149 5.44 -10.84 -8.94
CA MET A 149 4.17 -10.30 -8.49
C MET A 149 3.87 -8.92 -9.11
N ILE A 150 4.90 -8.12 -9.38
CA ILE A 150 4.78 -6.84 -10.09
C ILE A 150 4.21 -7.07 -11.51
N THR A 151 4.67 -8.11 -12.21
CA THR A 151 4.15 -8.43 -13.55
C THR A 151 2.72 -8.93 -13.51
N ASP A 152 2.34 -9.68 -12.48
CA ASP A 152 0.94 -10.09 -12.30
C ASP A 152 0.01 -8.89 -12.13
N TYR A 153 0.44 -7.85 -11.41
CA TYR A 153 -0.28 -6.59 -11.29
C TYR A 153 -0.35 -5.82 -12.61
N ILE A 154 0.75 -5.76 -13.37
CA ILE A 154 0.78 -5.12 -14.70
C ILE A 154 -0.23 -5.79 -15.63
N GLU A 155 -0.18 -7.12 -15.74
CA GLU A 155 -1.08 -7.89 -16.60
C GLU A 155 -2.54 -7.74 -16.17
N ALA A 156 -2.83 -7.82 -14.87
CA ALA A 156 -4.17 -7.63 -14.33
C ALA A 156 -4.75 -6.24 -14.69
N THR A 157 -3.94 -5.20 -14.50
CA THR A 157 -4.39 -3.83 -14.80
C THR A 157 -4.47 -3.55 -16.31
N ASP A 158 -3.63 -4.16 -17.14
CA ASP A 158 -3.77 -4.09 -18.61
C ASP A 158 -5.09 -4.69 -19.07
N LEU A 159 -5.51 -5.83 -18.51
CA LEU A 159 -6.80 -6.45 -18.84
C LEU A 159 -7.99 -5.58 -18.42
N LEU A 160 -7.91 -4.92 -17.26
CA LEU A 160 -8.94 -3.97 -16.81
C LEU A 160 -8.99 -2.74 -17.72
N LEU A 161 -7.84 -2.14 -18.04
CA LEU A 161 -7.74 -0.93 -18.86
C LEU A 161 -8.16 -1.15 -20.31
N SER A 162 -7.91 -2.35 -20.86
CA SER A 162 -8.35 -2.71 -22.21
C SER A 162 -9.82 -3.14 -22.29
N GLY A 163 -10.53 -3.25 -21.15
CA GLY A 163 -11.89 -3.76 -21.11
C GLY A 163 -12.02 -5.27 -21.38
N GLN A 164 -10.90 -6.00 -21.41
CA GLN A 164 -10.90 -7.46 -21.59
C GLN A 164 -11.29 -8.21 -20.30
N ALA A 165 -11.22 -7.53 -19.15
CA ALA A 165 -11.65 -8.07 -17.88
C ALA A 165 -12.46 -7.03 -17.08
N HIS A 166 -13.30 -7.54 -16.20
CA HIS A 166 -14.09 -6.76 -15.27
C HIS A 166 -14.06 -7.40 -13.88
N GLY A 167 -14.12 -6.56 -12.84
CA GLY A 167 -14.25 -7.05 -11.47
C GLY A 167 -15.70 -7.36 -11.11
N GLU A 168 -15.88 -8.06 -10.01
CA GLU A 168 -17.18 -8.40 -9.43
C GLU A 168 -17.43 -7.59 -8.15
N LYS A 169 -18.69 -7.26 -7.90
CA LYS A 169 -19.08 -6.62 -6.63
C LYS A 169 -18.81 -7.55 -5.46
N GLY A 170 -18.18 -7.03 -4.43
CA GLY A 170 -17.82 -7.79 -3.25
C GLY A 170 -17.51 -6.90 -2.06
N ARG A 171 -16.85 -7.49 -1.07
CA ARG A 171 -16.43 -6.77 0.13
C ARG A 171 -14.99 -7.14 0.45
N ASN A 172 -14.14 -6.13 0.59
CA ASN A 172 -12.81 -6.28 1.16
C ASN A 172 -12.87 -6.17 2.70
N ALA A 173 -11.71 -6.15 3.32
CA ALA A 173 -11.60 -6.09 4.77
C ALA A 173 -12.11 -4.77 5.40
N LEU A 174 -12.24 -3.71 4.62
CA LEU A 174 -12.61 -2.37 5.10
C LEU A 174 -14.02 -1.95 4.65
N HIS A 175 -14.34 -2.17 3.37
CA HIS A 175 -15.61 -1.71 2.77
C HIS A 175 -15.98 -2.53 1.54
N GLY A 176 -17.14 -2.27 0.97
CA GLY A 176 -17.57 -2.86 -0.30
C GLY A 176 -16.83 -2.23 -1.48
N GLY A 177 -16.80 -2.92 -2.61
CA GLY A 177 -16.15 -2.43 -3.81
C GLY A 177 -16.29 -3.38 -4.99
N THR A 178 -15.54 -3.11 -6.05
CA THR A 178 -15.39 -4.01 -7.20
C THR A 178 -14.02 -4.63 -7.13
N GLY A 179 -13.95 -5.96 -7.02
CA GLY A 179 -12.72 -6.75 -6.91
C GLY A 179 -12.44 -7.51 -8.19
N TYR A 180 -11.22 -7.48 -8.69
CA TYR A 180 -10.74 -8.29 -9.80
C TYR A 180 -9.60 -9.19 -9.35
N LYS A 181 -9.83 -10.50 -9.41
CA LYS A 181 -8.83 -11.53 -9.09
C LYS A 181 -8.10 -11.98 -10.35
N TYR A 182 -6.77 -11.90 -10.32
CA TYR A 182 -5.91 -12.37 -11.39
C TYR A 182 -4.71 -13.12 -10.82
N LYS A 183 -4.51 -14.37 -11.22
CA LYS A 183 -3.46 -15.22 -10.64
C LYS A 183 -3.44 -15.14 -9.09
N ARG A 184 -2.34 -14.66 -8.51
CA ARG A 184 -2.17 -14.51 -7.06
C ARG A 184 -2.60 -13.13 -6.53
N VAL A 185 -2.93 -12.16 -7.36
CA VAL A 185 -3.27 -10.78 -6.95
C VAL A 185 -4.77 -10.51 -7.01
N LEU A 186 -5.25 -9.65 -6.11
CA LEU A 186 -6.62 -9.14 -6.08
C LEU A 186 -6.56 -7.62 -6.05
N ILE A 187 -7.28 -6.98 -6.97
CA ILE A 187 -7.35 -5.52 -7.07
C ILE A 187 -8.78 -5.06 -6.75
N TRP A 188 -8.92 -4.24 -5.71
CA TRP A 188 -10.16 -3.53 -5.40
C TRP A 188 -10.08 -2.14 -6.01
N TYR A 189 -11.00 -1.79 -6.89
CA TYR A 189 -10.97 -0.55 -7.65
C TYR A 189 -12.37 0.05 -7.83
N GLU A 190 -12.43 1.29 -8.28
CA GLU A 190 -13.65 1.99 -8.67
C GLU A 190 -13.74 1.98 -10.20
N PRO A 191 -14.75 1.31 -10.80
CA PRO A 191 -14.86 1.18 -12.26
C PRO A 191 -14.89 2.50 -13.02
N GLU A 192 -15.37 3.57 -12.38
CA GLU A 192 -15.39 4.93 -12.90
C GLU A 192 -14.03 5.63 -12.86
N ARG A 193 -13.03 5.04 -12.21
CA ARG A 193 -11.67 5.56 -12.01
C ARG A 193 -10.60 4.65 -12.62
N LEU A 194 -10.86 4.10 -13.79
CA LEU A 194 -9.85 3.32 -14.53
C LEU A 194 -8.74 4.21 -15.09
N VAL A 195 -9.09 5.41 -15.57
CA VAL A 195 -8.17 6.38 -16.22
C VAL A 195 -8.22 7.72 -15.54
#